data_c900754455740a4eddace1bf70640e63
#
_entry.id   c900754455740a4eddace1bf70640e63
#
_cell.length_a   1.000
_cell.length_b   1.000
_cell.length_c   1.000
_cell.angle_alpha   90.00
_cell.angle_beta   90.00
_cell.angle_gamma   90.00
#
_symmetry.space_group_name_H-M   'P 1'
#
loop_
_entity.id
_entity.type
_entity.pdbx_description
1 polymer ?
#
loop_
_entity_poly.entity_id
_entity_poly.type
_entity_poly.pdbx_seq_one_letter_code
_entity_poly.pdbx_strand_id
1 'polypeptide(L)'
;SFESYNEITLPTDYREFLLASNGGRPTENTFALVGHREDASDVSFFYGLDHPMESLELQWMFDLNEGYFADPVFDNFFQIGHDGFNDKICLDLSDERFGAVIFIDMVPMWKDHTEKDIYVIADSFTAFLEMLYEAEDED
;
A
#
# COMPACT_ATOMS: atom_id res chain seq x y z
N SER A 1 4.94 2.77 20.90
CA SER A 1 4.33 2.06 19.78
C SER A 1 4.72 2.69 18.44
N PHE A 2 4.50 1.97 17.37
CA PHE A 2 4.78 2.47 16.02
C PHE A 2 4.02 3.77 15.72
N GLU A 3 2.73 3.82 16.06
CA GLU A 3 1.90 5.01 15.83
C GLU A 3 2.38 6.21 16.64
N SER A 4 2.69 6.01 17.91
CA SER A 4 3.18 7.09 18.78
C SER A 4 4.55 7.60 18.34
N TYR A 5 5.45 6.69 17.98
CA TYR A 5 6.79 7.03 17.54
C TYR A 5 6.77 7.87 16.25
N ASN A 6 5.88 7.56 15.33
CA ASN A 6 5.79 8.24 14.03
C ASN A 6 4.75 9.36 14.01
N GLU A 7 4.06 9.61 15.10
CA GLU A 7 3.03 10.65 15.22
C GLU A 7 1.92 10.50 14.17
N ILE A 8 1.48 9.27 13.92
CA ILE A 8 0.38 8.95 13.01
C ILE A 8 -0.67 8.12 13.72
N THR A 9 -1.88 8.11 13.16
CA THR A 9 -2.96 7.23 13.58
C THR A 9 -3.30 6.30 12.41
N LEU A 10 -3.25 5.00 12.65
CA LEU A 10 -3.61 4.01 11.64
C LEU A 10 -5.11 3.72 11.70
N PRO A 11 -5.75 3.39 10.57
CA PRO A 11 -7.11 2.87 10.58
C PRO A 11 -7.22 1.62 11.45
N THR A 12 -8.33 1.49 12.17
CA THR A 12 -8.53 0.39 13.13
C THR A 12 -8.41 -0.98 12.48
N ASP A 13 -9.01 -1.18 11.30
CA ASP A 13 -8.98 -2.46 10.57
C ASP A 13 -7.55 -2.84 10.18
N TYR A 14 -6.77 -1.89 9.71
CA TYR A 14 -5.37 -2.15 9.36
C TYR A 14 -4.53 -2.45 10.61
N ARG A 15 -4.77 -1.72 11.70
CA ARG A 15 -4.09 -1.98 12.99
C ARG A 15 -4.35 -3.41 13.47
N GLU A 16 -5.60 -3.84 13.39
CA GLU A 16 -5.99 -5.22 13.77
C GLU A 16 -5.29 -6.26 12.88
N PHE A 17 -5.18 -5.99 11.59
CA PHE A 17 -4.45 -6.84 10.66
C PHE A 17 -2.97 -6.96 11.05
N LEU A 18 -2.32 -5.86 11.39
CA LEU A 18 -0.92 -5.88 11.84
C LEU A 18 -0.76 -6.70 13.12
N LEU A 19 -1.68 -6.54 14.07
CA LEU A 19 -1.63 -7.29 15.34
C LEU A 19 -1.86 -8.79 15.13
N ALA A 20 -2.72 -9.16 14.19
CA ALA A 20 -3.06 -10.55 13.93
C ALA A 20 -2.04 -11.27 13.05
N SER A 21 -1.54 -10.61 12.01
CA SER A 21 -0.73 -11.24 10.95
C SER A 21 0.64 -10.61 10.76
N ASN A 22 0.84 -9.39 11.24
CA ASN A 22 2.07 -8.61 11.06
C ASN A 22 2.55 -8.57 9.60
N GLY A 23 1.60 -8.36 8.66
CA GLY A 23 1.91 -8.34 7.23
C GLY A 23 1.97 -9.72 6.61
N GLY A 24 2.83 -9.89 5.61
CA GLY A 24 3.06 -11.18 4.94
C GLY A 24 2.57 -11.21 3.50
N ARG A 25 2.55 -12.42 2.93
CA ARG A 25 2.08 -12.67 1.57
C ARG A 25 0.68 -13.26 1.58
N PRO A 26 -0.31 -12.57 1.03
CA PRO A 26 -1.65 -13.16 0.93
C PRO A 26 -1.67 -14.22 -0.18
N THR A 27 -2.46 -15.28 0.02
CA THR A 27 -2.71 -16.31 -1.00
C THR A 27 -3.59 -15.73 -2.12
N GLU A 28 -4.68 -15.08 -1.74
CA GLU A 28 -5.51 -14.30 -2.66
C GLU A 28 -4.91 -12.90 -2.70
N ASN A 29 -4.19 -12.59 -3.78
CA ASN A 29 -3.34 -11.41 -3.83
C ASN A 29 -3.62 -10.47 -5.00
N THR A 30 -4.58 -10.80 -5.85
CA THR A 30 -4.85 -10.03 -7.07
C THR A 30 -6.06 -9.12 -6.87
N PHE A 31 -5.99 -7.93 -7.42
CA PHE A 31 -7.09 -6.96 -7.36
C PHE A 31 -7.27 -6.26 -8.71
N ALA A 32 -8.52 -5.88 -8.99
CA ALA A 32 -8.85 -5.10 -10.18
C ALA A 32 -8.31 -3.67 -10.04
N LEU A 33 -7.78 -3.13 -11.12
CA LEU A 33 -7.21 -1.78 -11.17
C LEU A 33 -7.90 -0.99 -12.29
N VAL A 34 -9.05 -0.44 -11.95
CA VAL A 34 -9.93 0.24 -12.91
C VAL A 34 -9.24 1.49 -13.49
N GLY A 35 -9.22 1.57 -14.81
CA GLY A 35 -8.64 2.70 -15.52
C GLY A 35 -7.13 2.62 -15.75
N HIS A 36 -6.48 1.59 -15.23
CA HIS A 36 -5.06 1.34 -15.45
C HIS A 36 -4.87 0.47 -16.69
N ARG A 37 -3.75 0.67 -17.42
CA ARG A 37 -3.43 -0.09 -18.64
C ARG A 37 -3.37 -1.61 -18.44
N GLU A 38 -3.03 -2.03 -17.21
CA GLU A 38 -2.91 -3.46 -16.88
C GLU A 38 -4.22 -4.08 -16.37
N ASP A 39 -5.23 -3.26 -16.07
CA ASP A 39 -6.54 -3.66 -15.54
C ASP A 39 -6.54 -4.40 -14.20
N ALA A 40 -5.39 -4.86 -13.74
CA ALA A 40 -5.24 -5.57 -12.47
C ALA A 40 -3.80 -5.48 -11.98
N SER A 41 -3.62 -5.69 -10.70
CA SER A 41 -2.30 -5.83 -10.09
C SER A 41 -2.37 -6.80 -8.91
N ASP A 42 -1.28 -6.95 -8.18
CA ASP A 42 -1.22 -7.87 -7.06
C ASP A 42 -0.56 -7.26 -5.83
N VAL A 43 -0.73 -7.92 -4.69
CA VAL A 43 0.04 -7.63 -3.48
C VAL A 43 1.16 -8.66 -3.43
N SER A 44 2.38 -8.24 -3.72
CA SER A 44 3.54 -9.11 -3.59
C SER A 44 3.86 -9.36 -2.12
N PHE A 45 3.75 -8.32 -1.28
CA PHE A 45 4.03 -8.41 0.13
C PHE A 45 3.41 -7.24 0.89
N PHE A 46 2.81 -7.53 2.07
CA PHE A 46 2.46 -6.53 3.07
C PHE A 46 3.60 -6.41 4.08
N TYR A 47 4.05 -5.20 4.37
CA TYR A 47 5.14 -4.96 5.33
C TYR A 47 4.71 -5.28 6.76
N GLY A 48 5.67 -5.77 7.56
CA GLY A 48 5.46 -6.05 8.98
C GLY A 48 6.43 -5.28 9.86
N LEU A 49 6.14 -5.26 11.15
CA LEU A 49 7.03 -4.65 12.16
C LEU A 49 8.09 -5.66 12.56
N ASP A 50 9.31 -5.17 12.77
CA ASP A 50 10.47 -5.98 13.18
C ASP A 50 10.79 -7.13 12.22
N HIS A 51 10.52 -6.94 10.93
CA HIS A 51 10.82 -7.95 9.91
C HIS A 51 12.35 -8.04 9.70
N PRO A 52 12.90 -9.27 9.59
CA PRO A 52 14.35 -9.44 9.41
C PRO A 52 14.89 -8.86 8.12
N MET A 53 14.08 -8.78 7.06
CA MET A 53 14.45 -8.08 5.83
C MET A 53 14.00 -6.62 5.91
N GLU A 54 14.94 -5.68 5.90
CA GLU A 54 14.62 -4.25 6.00
C GLU A 54 13.65 -3.77 4.92
N SER A 55 13.78 -4.27 3.70
CA SER A 55 12.90 -3.89 2.58
C SER A 55 11.45 -4.37 2.74
N LEU A 56 11.19 -5.22 3.73
CA LEU A 56 9.84 -5.72 4.05
C LEU A 56 9.40 -5.26 5.45
N GLU A 57 10.19 -4.41 6.10
CA GLU A 57 9.93 -3.91 7.44
C GLU A 57 9.25 -2.54 7.36
N LEU A 58 8.13 -2.41 8.07
CA LEU A 58 7.24 -1.26 7.96
C LEU A 58 7.90 0.07 8.35
N GLN A 59 8.64 0.11 9.47
CA GLN A 59 9.31 1.33 9.93
C GLN A 59 10.39 1.77 8.94
N TRP A 60 11.17 0.83 8.44
CA TRP A 60 12.23 1.11 7.47
C TRP A 60 11.65 1.71 6.19
N MET A 61 10.54 1.12 5.70
CA MET A 61 9.86 1.63 4.50
C MET A 61 9.20 2.99 4.74
N PHE A 62 8.66 3.21 5.93
CA PHE A 62 8.10 4.51 6.30
C PHE A 62 9.18 5.60 6.25
N ASP A 63 10.34 5.33 6.85
CA ASP A 63 11.48 6.26 6.87
C ASP A 63 12.03 6.52 5.46
N LEU A 64 12.12 5.46 4.65
CA LEU A 64 12.60 5.55 3.27
C LEU A 64 11.71 6.45 2.40
N ASN A 65 10.39 6.40 2.64
CA ASN A 65 9.44 7.17 1.85
C ASN A 65 9.31 8.63 2.27
N GLU A 66 9.85 8.99 3.43
CA GLU A 66 9.78 10.36 3.93
C GLU A 66 10.45 11.32 2.95
N GLY A 67 9.68 12.29 2.44
CA GLY A 67 10.18 13.26 1.47
C GLY A 67 10.46 12.71 0.08
N TYR A 68 10.06 11.46 -0.20
CA TYR A 68 10.33 10.82 -1.48
C TYR A 68 9.65 11.53 -2.65
N PHE A 69 8.40 11.96 -2.47
CA PHE A 69 7.65 12.64 -3.52
C PHE A 69 7.70 14.16 -3.33
N ALA A 70 7.92 14.87 -4.43
CA ALA A 70 7.89 16.35 -4.41
C ALA A 70 6.47 16.90 -4.38
N ASP A 71 5.50 16.18 -4.97
CA ASP A 71 4.11 16.62 -5.06
C ASP A 71 3.40 16.41 -3.72
N PRO A 72 2.80 17.49 -3.13
CA PRO A 72 2.11 17.38 -1.84
C PRO A 72 0.93 16.42 -1.82
N VAL A 73 0.39 16.01 -2.98
CA VAL A 73 -0.72 15.05 -3.05
C VAL A 73 -0.38 13.71 -2.39
N PHE A 74 0.91 13.39 -2.29
CA PHE A 74 1.39 12.13 -1.69
C PHE A 74 1.65 12.22 -0.18
N ASP A 75 1.56 13.42 0.41
CA ASP A 75 2.01 13.65 1.80
C ASP A 75 1.30 12.79 2.85
N ASN A 76 0.05 12.41 2.61
CA ASN A 76 -0.74 11.63 3.56
C ASN A 76 -0.79 10.14 3.23
N PHE A 77 0.00 9.68 2.27
CA PHE A 77 0.00 8.28 1.87
C PHE A 77 1.03 7.49 2.68
N PHE A 78 0.56 6.40 3.27
CA PHE A 78 1.35 5.51 4.13
C PHE A 78 1.50 4.17 3.42
N GLN A 79 2.71 3.83 2.96
CA GLN A 79 2.94 2.61 2.20
C GLN A 79 2.87 1.38 3.09
N ILE A 80 2.01 0.43 2.72
CA ILE A 80 1.80 -0.82 3.45
C ILE A 80 2.30 -2.06 2.69
N GLY A 81 2.63 -1.92 1.43
CA GLY A 81 3.09 -3.03 0.61
C GLY A 81 3.48 -2.58 -0.79
N HIS A 82 3.78 -3.56 -1.64
CA HIS A 82 4.09 -3.31 -3.04
C HIS A 82 3.60 -4.48 -3.91
N ASP A 83 3.47 -4.22 -5.21
CA ASP A 83 3.12 -5.26 -6.19
C ASP A 83 4.38 -5.90 -6.79
N GLY A 84 4.19 -6.80 -7.76
CA GLY A 84 5.29 -7.51 -8.41
C GLY A 84 6.19 -6.61 -9.27
N PHE A 85 5.75 -5.39 -9.59
CA PHE A 85 6.51 -4.41 -10.36
C PHE A 85 7.08 -3.29 -9.51
N ASN A 86 6.99 -3.42 -8.21
CA ASN A 86 7.46 -2.45 -7.22
C ASN A 86 6.65 -1.13 -7.22
N ASP A 87 5.42 -1.17 -7.70
CA ASP A 87 4.46 -0.07 -7.50
C ASP A 87 4.00 -0.08 -6.04
N LYS A 88 3.57 1.07 -5.55
CA LYS A 88 3.28 1.24 -4.12
C LYS A 88 1.81 1.00 -3.81
N ILE A 89 1.56 0.25 -2.74
CA ILE A 89 0.22 0.08 -2.15
C ILE A 89 0.23 0.82 -0.83
N CYS A 90 -0.67 1.79 -0.69
CA CYS A 90 -0.68 2.73 0.42
C CYS A 90 -2.05 2.84 1.07
N LEU A 91 -2.07 3.32 2.31
CA LEU A 91 -3.28 3.84 2.94
C LEU A 91 -3.26 5.36 2.84
N ASP A 92 -4.43 5.95 2.60
CA ASP A 92 -4.60 7.39 2.67
C ASP A 92 -4.95 7.74 4.13
N LEU A 93 -4.11 8.53 4.78
CA LEU A 93 -4.31 8.97 6.15
C LEU A 93 -4.89 10.38 6.24
N SER A 94 -5.32 10.97 5.13
CA SER A 94 -6.00 12.27 5.13
C SER A 94 -7.38 12.16 5.77
N ASP A 95 -7.87 13.27 6.32
CA ASP A 95 -9.21 13.31 6.92
C ASP A 95 -10.32 13.00 5.93
N GLU A 96 -10.12 13.34 4.66
CA GLU A 96 -11.12 13.18 3.60
C GLU A 96 -11.34 11.72 3.19
N ARG A 97 -10.28 10.90 3.25
CA ARG A 97 -10.31 9.50 2.79
C ARG A 97 -9.62 8.56 3.75
N PHE A 98 -9.70 8.85 5.02
CA PHE A 98 -8.97 8.11 6.04
C PHE A 98 -9.22 6.60 5.93
N GLY A 99 -8.17 5.85 5.65
CA GLY A 99 -8.22 4.39 5.54
C GLY A 99 -8.44 3.83 4.14
N ALA A 100 -8.65 4.69 3.13
CA ALA A 100 -8.75 4.24 1.75
C ALA A 100 -7.44 3.60 1.29
N VAL A 101 -7.54 2.60 0.42
CA VAL A 101 -6.36 1.93 -0.16
C VAL A 101 -6.06 2.54 -1.52
N ILE A 102 -4.82 2.95 -1.69
CA ILE A 102 -4.33 3.70 -2.84
C ILE A 102 -3.22 2.90 -3.52
N PHE A 103 -3.26 2.85 -4.85
CA PHE A 103 -2.18 2.31 -5.66
C PHE A 103 -1.46 3.48 -6.34
N ILE A 104 -0.14 3.49 -6.29
CA ILE A 104 0.68 4.48 -6.98
C ILE A 104 1.48 3.78 -8.07
N ASP A 105 1.20 4.14 -9.34
CA ASP A 105 1.96 3.62 -10.48
C ASP A 105 3.34 4.29 -10.51
N MET A 106 4.38 3.50 -10.33
CA MET A 106 5.77 3.97 -10.27
C MET A 106 6.50 3.84 -11.60
N VAL A 107 5.83 3.42 -12.66
CA VAL A 107 6.47 3.16 -13.97
C VAL A 107 6.31 4.36 -14.90
N PRO A 108 7.39 4.90 -15.44
CA PRO A 108 8.79 4.64 -15.10
C PRO A 108 9.20 5.32 -13.78
N MET A 109 10.13 4.71 -13.06
CA MET A 109 10.52 5.18 -11.73
C MET A 109 11.24 6.53 -11.73
N TRP A 110 11.86 6.87 -12.85
CA TRP A 110 12.68 8.10 -12.95
C TRP A 110 11.86 9.35 -13.29
N LYS A 111 10.57 9.22 -13.62
CA LYS A 111 9.73 10.39 -13.91
C LYS A 111 9.23 11.05 -12.62
N ASP A 112 8.82 12.30 -12.70
CA ASP A 112 8.09 12.96 -11.61
C ASP A 112 6.68 12.35 -11.53
N HIS A 113 6.31 11.85 -10.35
CA HIS A 113 4.99 11.26 -10.13
C HIS A 113 4.01 12.35 -9.68
N THR A 114 2.78 12.25 -10.17
CA THR A 114 1.71 13.23 -9.91
C THR A 114 0.41 12.50 -9.55
N GLU A 115 -0.66 13.26 -9.34
CA GLU A 115 -2.00 12.71 -9.09
C GLU A 115 -2.47 11.75 -10.18
N LYS A 116 -1.94 11.86 -11.40
CA LYS A 116 -2.30 10.98 -12.53
C LYS A 116 -1.81 9.54 -12.32
N ASP A 117 -0.88 9.35 -11.41
CA ASP A 117 -0.31 8.02 -11.10
C ASP A 117 -1.03 7.35 -9.93
N ILE A 118 -2.05 8.02 -9.36
CA ILE A 118 -2.79 7.57 -8.18
C ILE A 118 -4.09 6.90 -8.59
N TYR A 119 -4.34 5.71 -8.04
CA TYR A 119 -5.58 4.96 -8.24
C TYR A 119 -6.17 4.61 -6.88
N VAL A 120 -7.42 5.03 -6.62
CA VAL A 120 -8.13 4.62 -5.40
C VAL A 120 -8.71 3.23 -5.65
N ILE A 121 -8.28 2.24 -4.89
CA ILE A 121 -8.67 0.84 -5.09
C ILE A 121 -9.89 0.49 -4.24
N ALA A 122 -9.91 0.92 -2.99
CA ALA A 122 -10.96 0.55 -2.02
C ALA A 122 -11.12 1.65 -0.98
N ASP A 123 -12.32 1.72 -0.40
CA ASP A 123 -12.65 2.74 0.61
C ASP A 123 -12.05 2.43 1.99
N SER A 124 -11.68 1.17 2.23
CA SER A 124 -11.09 0.73 3.50
C SER A 124 -10.15 -0.45 3.27
N PHE A 125 -9.30 -0.71 4.26
CA PHE A 125 -8.42 -1.88 4.22
C PHE A 125 -9.22 -3.19 4.23
N THR A 126 -10.29 -3.24 5.02
CA THR A 126 -11.20 -4.40 5.03
C THR A 126 -11.79 -4.67 3.65
N ALA A 127 -12.31 -3.62 3.00
CA ALA A 127 -12.87 -3.75 1.65
C ALA A 127 -11.80 -4.21 0.65
N PHE A 128 -10.57 -3.73 0.80
CA PHE A 128 -9.46 -4.16 -0.03
C PHE A 128 -9.17 -5.65 0.12
N LEU A 129 -9.09 -6.15 1.36
CA LEU A 129 -8.87 -7.58 1.60
C LEU A 129 -10.00 -8.43 1.02
N GLU A 130 -11.25 -7.98 1.13
CA GLU A 130 -12.42 -8.69 0.62
C GLU A 130 -12.45 -8.79 -0.90
N MET A 131 -11.85 -7.83 -1.61
CA MET A 131 -11.83 -7.85 -3.06
C MET A 131 -10.67 -8.66 -3.65
N LEU A 132 -9.71 -9.07 -2.84
CA LEU A 132 -8.58 -9.87 -3.32
C LEU A 132 -9.04 -11.25 -3.80
N TYR A 133 -8.46 -11.71 -4.88
CA TYR A 133 -8.75 -13.03 -5.44
C TYR A 133 -7.47 -13.69 -5.90
N GLU A 134 -7.52 -15.00 -6.12
CA GLU A 134 -6.40 -15.75 -6.67
C GLU A 134 -6.51 -15.72 -8.19
N ALA A 135 -5.48 -15.18 -8.85
CA ALA A 135 -5.46 -15.14 -10.31
C ALA A 135 -5.38 -16.56 -10.88
N GLU A 136 -6.14 -16.80 -11.97
CA GLU A 136 -6.06 -18.07 -12.67
C GLU A 136 -4.70 -18.20 -13.36
N ASP A 137 -4.08 -19.38 -13.20
CA ASP A 137 -2.86 -19.69 -13.95
C ASP A 137 -3.22 -19.87 -15.43
N GLU A 138 -2.60 -19.06 -16.28
CA GLU A 138 -2.70 -19.24 -17.73
C GLU A 138 -1.60 -20.17 -18.18
N ASP A 139 -1.98 -21.34 -18.59
CA ASP A 139 -1.03 -22.29 -19.19
C ASP A 139 -0.85 -22.03 -20.68
#